data_29b4a7d689ea317b6b7aba33ea78fb81
#
_entry.id   29b4a7d689ea317b6b7aba33ea78fb81
#
_cell.length_a   1.000
_cell.length_b   1.000
_cell.length_c   1.000
_cell.angle_alpha   90.00
_cell.angle_beta   90.00
_cell.angle_gamma   90.00
#
_symmetry.space_group_name_H-M   'P 1'
#
loop_
_entity.id
_entity.type
_entity.pdbx_description
1 polymer ?
#
loop_
_entity_poly.entity_id
_entity_poly.type
_entity_poly.pdbx_seq_one_letter_code
_entity_poly.pdbx_strand_id
1 'polypeptide(L)'
;MHYVSVEGLGKSYGVKPLFEDITFHIEEGDKIALVARNGSGKSTLLKILAGKETAESGTVWIHKDVTVALFEQEPVFAEGKSVLDNIFYHNHPVINAIREYERAEDEGDADRMTDAIVKMDELGAWDFDTKVKQILGKLNIHHLQQTAGSLSGGQRKRVALAKTLIDIGFEHKHVLLIMDEPTNHLDVEMVEWLEHYLNQEKVTLLLVTHDRYFLDAVCEEIWELDG
;
A
#
# COMPACT_ATOMS: atom_id res chain seq x y z
N MET A 1 -16.54 11.88 5.79
CA MET A 1 -15.99 11.59 7.16
C MET A 1 -14.61 12.22 7.24
N HIS A 2 -14.31 12.88 8.37
CA HIS A 2 -13.00 13.50 8.58
C HIS A 2 -11.96 12.43 8.94
N TYR A 3 -10.88 12.32 8.15
CA TYR A 3 -9.86 11.29 8.32
C TYR A 3 -8.65 11.77 9.09
N VAL A 4 -8.08 12.90 8.71
CA VAL A 4 -6.81 13.41 9.26
C VAL A 4 -6.85 14.91 9.47
N SER A 5 -6.31 15.35 10.60
CA SER A 5 -5.94 16.74 10.87
C SER A 5 -4.47 16.82 11.21
N VAL A 6 -3.76 17.66 10.51
CA VAL A 6 -2.36 18.02 10.80
C VAL A 6 -2.30 19.50 11.09
N GLU A 7 -1.73 19.89 12.22
CA GLU A 7 -1.65 21.29 12.66
C GLU A 7 -0.25 21.64 13.13
N GLY A 8 0.35 22.65 12.50
CA GLY A 8 1.64 23.20 12.90
C GLY A 8 2.80 22.21 12.87
N LEU A 9 2.75 21.22 11.95
CA LEU A 9 3.71 20.13 11.90
C LEU A 9 5.08 20.64 11.48
N GLY A 10 6.11 20.26 12.24
CA GLY A 10 7.50 20.57 11.94
C GLY A 10 8.42 19.40 12.20
N LYS A 11 9.48 19.31 11.38
CA LYS A 11 10.53 18.31 11.48
C LYS A 11 11.84 18.87 10.94
N SER A 12 12.95 18.56 11.62
CA SER A 12 14.30 18.88 11.17
C SER A 12 15.22 17.66 11.29
N TYR A 13 16.29 17.68 10.50
CA TYR A 13 17.43 16.79 10.68
C TYR A 13 18.68 17.66 10.85
N GLY A 14 19.21 17.67 12.06
CA GLY A 14 20.33 18.54 12.44
C GLY A 14 19.90 20.00 12.58
N VAL A 15 20.63 20.91 11.95
CA VAL A 15 20.40 22.38 12.10
C VAL A 15 19.39 22.94 11.09
N LYS A 16 19.11 22.21 10.02
CA LYS A 16 18.24 22.67 8.95
C LYS A 16 16.85 22.05 9.05
N PRO A 17 15.76 22.82 9.12
CA PRO A 17 14.43 22.28 9.06
C PRO A 17 14.16 21.64 7.70
N LEU A 18 13.44 20.53 7.70
CA LEU A 18 12.88 19.91 6.48
C LEU A 18 11.61 20.64 6.07
N PHE A 19 10.72 20.86 7.04
CA PHE A 19 9.49 21.63 6.90
C PHE A 19 9.08 22.19 8.27
N GLU A 20 8.33 23.28 8.24
CA GLU A 20 7.81 23.96 9.43
C GLU A 20 6.36 24.37 9.20
N ASP A 21 5.58 24.35 10.29
CA ASP A 21 4.20 24.87 10.35
C ASP A 21 3.25 24.36 9.25
N ILE A 22 3.36 23.07 8.94
CA ILE A 22 2.46 22.43 7.96
C ILE A 22 1.11 22.15 8.62
N THR A 23 0.04 22.66 7.99
CA THR A 23 -1.34 22.44 8.43
C THR A 23 -2.20 22.03 7.24
N PHE A 24 -2.90 20.88 7.38
CA PHE A 24 -3.85 20.40 6.39
C PHE A 24 -4.84 19.40 6.97
N HIS A 25 -5.89 19.13 6.22
CA HIS A 25 -6.93 18.16 6.56
C HIS A 25 -7.19 17.21 5.38
N ILE A 26 -7.53 15.97 5.68
CA ILE A 26 -7.91 14.96 4.67
C ILE A 26 -9.29 14.42 5.05
N GLU A 27 -10.20 14.48 4.10
CA GLU A 27 -11.54 13.90 4.20
C GLU A 27 -11.65 12.58 3.45
N GLU A 28 -12.66 11.80 3.80
CA GLU A 28 -12.98 10.56 3.07
C GLU A 28 -13.24 10.84 1.60
N GLY A 29 -12.56 10.10 0.74
CA GLY A 29 -12.68 10.23 -0.71
C GLY A 29 -11.70 11.18 -1.36
N ASP A 30 -10.96 11.97 -0.58
CA ASP A 30 -9.94 12.86 -1.14
C ASP A 30 -8.85 12.06 -1.87
N LYS A 31 -8.43 12.56 -3.03
CA LYS A 31 -7.32 12.03 -3.83
C LYS A 31 -6.34 13.15 -4.12
N ILE A 32 -5.31 13.21 -3.31
CA ILE A 32 -4.41 14.35 -3.21
C ILE A 32 -3.02 13.96 -3.70
N ALA A 33 -2.43 14.75 -4.58
CA ALA A 33 -1.03 14.67 -4.94
C ALA A 33 -0.21 15.66 -4.14
N LEU A 34 0.84 15.20 -3.49
CA LEU A 34 1.82 16.05 -2.82
C LEU A 34 3.04 16.23 -3.74
N VAL A 35 3.27 17.48 -4.14
CA VAL A 35 4.39 17.86 -4.99
C VAL A 35 5.35 18.71 -4.18
N ALA A 36 6.63 18.41 -4.26
CA ALA A 36 7.68 19.21 -3.62
C ALA A 36 9.04 18.90 -4.23
N ARG A 37 10.01 19.76 -3.96
CA ARG A 37 11.40 19.55 -4.38
C ARG A 37 12.00 18.35 -3.66
N ASN A 38 12.96 17.68 -4.31
CA ASN A 38 13.74 16.64 -3.67
C ASN A 38 14.47 17.20 -2.43
N GLY A 39 14.43 16.43 -1.33
CA GLY A 39 15.01 16.85 -0.07
C GLY A 39 14.15 17.79 0.78
N SER A 40 12.89 18.05 0.39
CA SER A 40 11.93 18.87 1.17
C SER A 40 11.23 18.11 2.32
N GLY A 41 11.56 16.85 2.54
CA GLY A 41 10.98 16.05 3.61
C GLY A 41 9.66 15.34 3.27
N LYS A 42 9.30 15.20 1.99
CA LYS A 42 8.08 14.46 1.56
C LYS A 42 7.98 13.09 2.19
N SER A 43 9.00 12.25 2.00
CA SER A 43 9.00 10.88 2.56
C SER A 43 8.93 10.87 4.08
N THR A 44 9.53 11.84 4.75
CA THR A 44 9.44 12.00 6.21
C THR A 44 8.02 12.37 6.64
N LEU A 45 7.37 13.29 5.94
CA LEU A 45 5.97 13.65 6.18
C LEU A 45 5.05 12.42 6.04
N LEU A 46 5.23 11.63 4.98
CA LEU A 46 4.45 10.41 4.78
C LEU A 46 4.67 9.38 5.91
N LYS A 47 5.90 9.22 6.38
CA LYS A 47 6.22 8.35 7.52
C LYS A 47 5.60 8.83 8.83
N ILE A 48 5.55 10.14 9.06
CA ILE A 48 4.88 10.72 10.23
C ILE A 48 3.38 10.43 10.19
N LEU A 49 2.72 10.62 9.05
CA LEU A 49 1.30 10.29 8.87
C LEU A 49 1.01 8.79 9.09
N ALA A 50 1.93 7.93 8.68
CA ALA A 50 1.82 6.49 8.88
C ALA A 50 2.23 6.01 10.28
N GLY A 51 2.62 6.93 11.19
CA GLY A 51 3.05 6.59 12.54
C GLY A 51 4.43 5.92 12.65
N LYS A 52 5.22 5.96 11.56
CA LYS A 52 6.58 5.36 11.53
C LYS A 52 7.68 6.33 11.94
N GLU A 53 7.37 7.60 12.02
CA GLU A 53 8.28 8.67 12.41
C GLU A 53 7.55 9.64 13.33
N THR A 54 8.27 10.36 14.18
CA THR A 54 7.70 11.38 15.08
C THR A 54 8.02 12.78 14.60
N ALA A 55 7.04 13.68 14.69
CA ALA A 55 7.26 15.11 14.47
C ALA A 55 7.99 15.75 15.66
N GLU A 56 8.66 16.86 15.43
CA GLU A 56 9.29 17.69 16.48
C GLU A 56 8.31 18.71 17.06
N SER A 57 7.40 19.19 16.24
CA SER A 57 6.36 20.15 16.64
C SER A 57 5.05 19.85 15.93
N GLY A 58 3.97 20.41 16.44
CA GLY A 58 2.64 20.25 15.89
C GLY A 58 1.95 18.96 16.32
N THR A 59 0.78 18.72 15.75
CA THR A 59 -0.08 17.58 16.08
C THR A 59 -0.57 16.88 14.82
N VAL A 60 -0.67 15.56 14.90
CA VAL A 60 -1.32 14.71 13.89
C VAL A 60 -2.45 13.97 14.59
N TRP A 61 -3.66 14.20 14.13
CA TRP A 61 -4.83 13.46 14.56
C TRP A 61 -5.37 12.61 13.40
N ILE A 62 -5.63 11.35 13.66
CA ILE A 62 -6.21 10.41 12.71
C ILE A 62 -7.44 9.79 13.35
N HIS A 63 -8.54 9.74 12.60
CA HIS A 63 -9.77 9.13 13.09
C HIS A 63 -9.53 7.66 13.47
N LYS A 64 -10.07 7.25 14.61
CA LYS A 64 -9.83 5.91 15.19
C LYS A 64 -10.21 4.72 14.30
N ASP A 65 -11.17 4.91 13.40
CA ASP A 65 -11.65 3.87 12.48
C ASP A 65 -10.94 3.90 11.12
N VAL A 66 -9.96 4.79 10.94
CA VAL A 66 -9.17 4.90 9.72
C VAL A 66 -7.91 4.06 9.85
N THR A 67 -7.70 3.17 8.89
CA THR A 67 -6.44 2.45 8.71
C THR A 67 -5.55 3.22 7.74
N VAL A 68 -4.33 3.52 8.15
CA VAL A 68 -3.32 4.14 7.28
C VAL A 68 -2.43 3.05 6.71
N ALA A 69 -2.41 2.94 5.38
CA ALA A 69 -1.52 2.05 4.65
C ALA A 69 -0.47 2.86 3.90
N LEU A 70 0.79 2.55 4.08
CA LEU A 70 1.91 3.23 3.43
C LEU A 70 2.63 2.30 2.48
N PHE A 71 2.65 2.66 1.19
CA PHE A 71 3.53 2.10 0.19
C PHE A 71 4.82 2.94 0.12
N GLU A 72 5.91 2.38 0.61
CA GLU A 72 7.21 3.07 0.68
C GLU A 72 8.03 2.87 -0.59
N GLN A 73 8.90 3.82 -0.86
CA GLN A 73 9.84 3.74 -1.98
C GLN A 73 10.82 2.54 -1.85
N GLU A 74 11.20 2.21 -0.61
CA GLU A 74 12.06 1.06 -0.30
C GLU A 74 11.32 0.08 0.62
N PRO A 75 10.68 -0.97 0.05
CA PRO A 75 9.90 -1.92 0.84
C PRO A 75 10.79 -2.83 1.67
N VAL A 76 10.31 -3.15 2.88
CA VAL A 76 10.96 -4.08 3.81
C VAL A 76 10.19 -5.39 3.84
N PHE A 77 10.91 -6.52 3.68
CA PHE A 77 10.37 -7.87 3.74
C PHE A 77 11.07 -8.72 4.80
N ALA A 78 10.40 -9.78 5.23
CA ALA A 78 11.05 -10.90 5.91
C ALA A 78 11.82 -11.72 4.88
N GLU A 79 13.11 -11.45 4.73
CA GLU A 79 13.96 -11.92 3.63
C GLU A 79 14.00 -13.45 3.50
N GLY A 80 13.95 -14.18 4.61
CA GLY A 80 13.96 -15.64 4.64
C GLY A 80 12.61 -16.30 4.39
N LYS A 81 11.52 -15.52 4.29
CA LYS A 81 10.18 -16.03 4.01
C LYS A 81 9.86 -15.97 2.52
N SER A 82 8.87 -16.76 2.10
CA SER A 82 8.36 -16.73 0.74
C SER A 82 7.62 -15.42 0.44
N VAL A 83 7.43 -15.13 -0.85
CA VAL A 83 6.55 -14.05 -1.31
C VAL A 83 5.14 -14.23 -0.74
N LEU A 84 4.61 -15.44 -0.79
CA LEU A 84 3.31 -15.79 -0.23
C LEU A 84 3.19 -15.41 1.25
N ASP A 85 4.17 -15.80 2.07
CA ASP A 85 4.15 -15.53 3.51
C ASP A 85 4.38 -14.05 3.86
N ASN A 86 5.02 -13.29 2.98
CA ASN A 86 5.14 -11.86 3.13
C ASN A 86 3.85 -11.11 2.77
N ILE A 87 3.13 -11.56 1.75
CA ILE A 87 1.85 -10.97 1.33
C ILE A 87 0.74 -11.31 2.33
N PHE A 88 0.63 -12.58 2.72
CA PHE A 88 -0.41 -13.09 3.62
C PHE A 88 0.11 -13.27 5.05
N TYR A 89 0.55 -12.19 5.65
CA TYR A 89 1.13 -12.21 7.00
C TYR A 89 0.09 -12.14 8.14
N HIS A 90 -1.15 -11.79 7.84
CA HIS A 90 -2.21 -11.66 8.83
C HIS A 90 -2.60 -13.02 9.42
N ASN A 91 -2.82 -13.03 10.72
CA ASN A 91 -3.37 -14.20 11.41
C ASN A 91 -4.90 -14.14 11.45
N HIS A 92 -5.53 -14.38 10.32
CA HIS A 92 -6.98 -14.34 10.15
C HIS A 92 -7.45 -15.61 9.42
N PRO A 93 -8.60 -16.23 9.80
CA PRO A 93 -9.08 -17.46 9.19
C PRO A 93 -9.17 -17.42 7.66
N VAL A 94 -9.71 -16.35 7.08
CA VAL A 94 -9.82 -16.18 5.62
C VAL A 94 -8.44 -16.12 4.96
N ILE A 95 -7.51 -15.34 5.51
CA ILE A 95 -6.13 -15.23 4.99
C ILE A 95 -5.42 -16.59 5.11
N ASN A 96 -5.56 -17.28 6.23
CA ASN A 96 -4.98 -18.60 6.42
C ASN A 96 -5.53 -19.61 5.40
N ALA A 97 -6.84 -19.58 5.13
CA ALA A 97 -7.46 -20.44 4.13
C ALA A 97 -6.94 -20.18 2.72
N ILE A 98 -6.82 -18.92 2.31
CA ILE A 98 -6.27 -18.53 1.01
C ILE A 98 -4.82 -18.97 0.90
N ARG A 99 -4.02 -18.74 1.92
CA ARG A 99 -2.60 -19.17 1.95
C ARG A 99 -2.43 -20.68 1.80
N GLU A 100 -3.25 -21.47 2.49
CA GLU A 100 -3.20 -22.93 2.38
C GLU A 100 -3.71 -23.42 1.01
N TYR A 101 -4.72 -22.75 0.45
CA TYR A 101 -5.20 -23.03 -0.90
C TYR A 101 -4.11 -22.76 -1.95
N GLU A 102 -3.47 -21.61 -1.91
CA GLU A 102 -2.38 -21.24 -2.83
C GLU A 102 -1.18 -22.21 -2.72
N ARG A 103 -0.85 -22.63 -1.50
CA ARG A 103 0.21 -23.65 -1.30
C ARG A 103 -0.16 -24.99 -1.90
N ALA A 104 -1.36 -25.49 -1.64
CA ALA A 104 -1.80 -26.77 -2.15
C ALA A 104 -1.87 -26.77 -3.69
N GLU A 105 -2.27 -25.66 -4.29
CA GLU A 105 -2.28 -25.47 -5.75
C GLU A 105 -0.86 -25.53 -6.32
N ASP A 106 0.07 -24.80 -5.71
CA ASP A 106 1.48 -24.72 -6.17
C ASP A 106 2.22 -26.07 -6.00
N GLU A 107 1.96 -26.79 -4.88
CA GLU A 107 2.55 -28.09 -4.61
C GLU A 107 1.90 -29.23 -5.40
N GLY A 108 0.72 -29.03 -5.97
CA GLY A 108 -0.04 -30.04 -6.70
C GLY A 108 -0.56 -31.18 -5.83
N ASP A 109 -0.73 -30.94 -4.51
CA ASP A 109 -1.22 -31.93 -3.54
C ASP A 109 -2.74 -32.00 -3.57
N ALA A 110 -3.28 -33.05 -4.17
CA ALA A 110 -4.73 -33.21 -4.37
C ALA A 110 -5.52 -33.39 -3.05
N ASP A 111 -4.96 -33.99 -2.04
CA ASP A 111 -5.63 -34.16 -0.75
C ASP A 111 -5.70 -32.87 0.02
N ARG A 112 -4.58 -32.14 0.11
CA ARG A 112 -4.53 -30.80 0.71
C ARG A 112 -5.39 -29.81 -0.05
N MET A 113 -5.44 -29.92 -1.39
CA MET A 113 -6.29 -29.08 -2.24
C MET A 113 -7.77 -29.28 -1.92
N THR A 114 -8.21 -30.53 -1.73
CA THR A 114 -9.60 -30.84 -1.36
C THR A 114 -9.97 -30.22 -0.02
N ASP A 115 -9.13 -30.37 1.00
CA ASP A 115 -9.33 -29.78 2.33
C ASP A 115 -9.33 -28.25 2.27
N ALA A 116 -8.44 -27.67 1.49
CA ALA A 116 -8.34 -26.23 1.31
C ALA A 116 -9.59 -25.63 0.63
N ILE A 117 -10.13 -26.32 -0.40
CA ILE A 117 -11.39 -25.90 -1.08
C ILE A 117 -12.55 -25.89 -0.09
N VAL A 118 -12.70 -26.94 0.72
CA VAL A 118 -13.76 -27.00 1.74
C VAL A 118 -13.64 -25.82 2.70
N LYS A 119 -12.43 -25.49 3.14
CA LYS A 119 -12.17 -24.38 4.04
C LYS A 119 -12.50 -23.02 3.41
N MET A 120 -12.15 -22.84 2.14
CA MET A 120 -12.48 -21.66 1.36
C MET A 120 -14.00 -21.46 1.24
N ASP A 121 -14.74 -22.56 0.98
CA ASP A 121 -16.21 -22.55 0.90
C ASP A 121 -16.85 -22.17 2.26
N GLU A 122 -16.40 -22.80 3.35
CA GLU A 122 -16.90 -22.54 4.70
C GLU A 122 -16.73 -21.07 5.13
N LEU A 123 -15.63 -20.46 4.73
CA LEU A 123 -15.29 -19.08 5.10
C LEU A 123 -15.74 -18.03 4.09
N GLY A 124 -16.32 -18.42 2.95
CA GLY A 124 -16.70 -17.51 1.86
C GLY A 124 -15.51 -16.73 1.30
N ALA A 125 -14.34 -17.36 1.22
CA ALA A 125 -13.08 -16.69 0.90
C ALA A 125 -12.82 -16.51 -0.60
N TRP A 126 -13.65 -17.07 -1.49
CA TRP A 126 -13.43 -17.07 -2.93
C TRP A 126 -13.42 -15.67 -3.58
N ASP A 127 -14.30 -14.79 -3.15
CA ASP A 127 -14.38 -13.44 -3.73
C ASP A 127 -13.10 -12.65 -3.44
N PHE A 128 -12.58 -12.76 -2.22
CA PHE A 128 -11.32 -12.13 -1.85
C PHE A 128 -10.13 -12.77 -2.56
N ASP A 129 -10.10 -14.10 -2.69
CA ASP A 129 -9.07 -14.84 -3.45
C ASP A 129 -9.06 -14.40 -4.92
N THR A 130 -10.21 -14.24 -5.54
CA THR A 130 -10.32 -13.74 -6.93
C THR A 130 -9.70 -12.35 -7.06
N LYS A 131 -9.97 -11.46 -6.12
CA LYS A 131 -9.36 -10.11 -6.08
C LYS A 131 -7.84 -10.18 -5.91
N VAL A 132 -7.37 -11.03 -5.02
CA VAL A 132 -5.93 -11.28 -4.82
C VAL A 132 -5.26 -11.78 -6.11
N LYS A 133 -5.83 -12.78 -6.76
CA LYS A 133 -5.30 -13.34 -8.03
C LYS A 133 -5.27 -12.30 -9.13
N GLN A 134 -6.25 -11.43 -9.20
CA GLN A 134 -6.28 -10.32 -10.15
C GLN A 134 -5.12 -9.35 -9.92
N ILE A 135 -4.89 -8.96 -8.68
CA ILE A 135 -3.78 -8.06 -8.31
C ILE A 135 -2.43 -8.70 -8.64
N LEU A 136 -2.21 -9.95 -8.23
CA LEU A 136 -0.96 -10.67 -8.48
C LEU A 136 -0.71 -10.86 -9.98
N GLY A 137 -1.74 -11.24 -10.75
CA GLY A 137 -1.64 -11.41 -12.20
C GLY A 137 -1.31 -10.12 -12.93
N LYS A 138 -1.97 -9.01 -12.57
CA LYS A 138 -1.72 -7.69 -13.18
C LYS A 138 -0.34 -7.12 -12.88
N LEU A 139 0.22 -7.45 -11.74
CA LEU A 139 1.58 -7.07 -11.36
C LEU A 139 2.63 -8.10 -11.75
N ASN A 140 2.25 -9.12 -12.54
CA ASN A 140 3.12 -10.17 -13.06
C ASN A 140 3.89 -10.91 -11.94
N ILE A 141 3.18 -11.27 -10.87
CA ILE A 141 3.71 -12.02 -9.73
C ILE A 141 3.20 -13.44 -9.82
N HIS A 142 4.07 -14.40 -10.19
CA HIS A 142 3.70 -15.79 -10.45
C HIS A 142 4.41 -16.80 -9.54
N HIS A 143 5.55 -16.43 -8.95
CA HIS A 143 6.38 -17.35 -8.15
C HIS A 143 6.24 -17.07 -6.66
N LEU A 144 5.09 -17.46 -6.08
CA LEU A 144 4.74 -17.16 -4.68
C LEU A 144 5.62 -17.88 -3.65
N GLN A 145 6.22 -19.03 -4.02
CA GLN A 145 7.11 -19.78 -3.13
C GLN A 145 8.56 -19.28 -3.15
N GLN A 146 8.90 -18.37 -4.07
CA GLN A 146 10.21 -17.76 -4.12
C GLN A 146 10.48 -16.97 -2.81
N THR A 147 11.69 -17.08 -2.27
CA THR A 147 12.10 -16.29 -1.10
C THR A 147 12.21 -14.80 -1.42
N ALA A 148 11.74 -13.96 -0.53
CA ALA A 148 11.79 -12.51 -0.72
C ALA A 148 13.22 -11.98 -0.95
N GLY A 149 14.21 -12.57 -0.29
CA GLY A 149 15.62 -12.21 -0.44
C GLY A 149 16.20 -12.44 -1.84
N SER A 150 15.58 -13.30 -2.66
CA SER A 150 16.01 -13.60 -4.03
C SER A 150 15.37 -12.69 -5.09
N LEU A 151 14.44 -11.81 -4.71
CA LEU A 151 13.77 -10.90 -5.63
C LEU A 151 14.70 -9.79 -6.13
N SER A 152 14.57 -9.43 -7.41
CA SER A 152 15.17 -8.20 -7.95
C SER A 152 14.52 -6.95 -7.34
N GLY A 153 15.15 -5.79 -7.48
CA GLY A 153 14.59 -4.53 -7.00
C GLY A 153 13.21 -4.21 -7.57
N GLY A 154 13.01 -4.43 -8.87
CA GLY A 154 11.71 -4.25 -9.51
C GLY A 154 10.66 -5.25 -9.04
N GLN A 155 11.02 -6.52 -8.89
CA GLN A 155 10.13 -7.54 -8.33
C GLN A 155 9.72 -7.21 -6.90
N ARG A 156 10.65 -6.77 -6.05
CA ARG A 156 10.37 -6.34 -4.66
C ARG A 156 9.32 -5.23 -4.61
N LYS A 157 9.44 -4.23 -5.47
CA LYS A 157 8.47 -3.12 -5.52
C LYS A 157 7.10 -3.56 -5.99
N ARG A 158 7.02 -4.45 -6.98
CA ARG A 158 5.73 -5.01 -7.42
C ARG A 158 5.07 -5.87 -6.34
N VAL A 159 5.84 -6.71 -5.65
CA VAL A 159 5.35 -7.51 -4.53
C VAL A 159 4.88 -6.62 -3.38
N ALA A 160 5.61 -5.56 -3.06
CA ALA A 160 5.21 -4.58 -2.04
C ALA A 160 3.93 -3.85 -2.41
N LEU A 161 3.76 -3.48 -3.67
CA LEU A 161 2.52 -2.87 -4.17
C LEU A 161 1.35 -3.84 -4.05
N ALA A 162 1.52 -5.09 -4.48
CA ALA A 162 0.50 -6.13 -4.32
C ALA A 162 0.11 -6.34 -2.86
N LYS A 163 1.09 -6.45 -1.97
CA LYS A 163 0.87 -6.57 -0.52
C LYS A 163 0.04 -5.42 0.03
N THR A 164 0.37 -4.19 -0.33
CA THR A 164 -0.37 -3.00 0.11
C THR A 164 -1.81 -3.00 -0.41
N LEU A 165 -2.03 -3.29 -1.69
CA LEU A 165 -3.37 -3.33 -2.27
C LEU A 165 -4.23 -4.48 -1.71
N ILE A 166 -3.64 -5.64 -1.45
CA ILE A 166 -4.32 -6.77 -0.81
C ILE A 166 -4.68 -6.43 0.64
N ASP A 167 -3.75 -5.82 1.37
CA ASP A 167 -3.93 -5.43 2.76
C ASP A 167 -5.10 -4.44 2.95
N ILE A 168 -5.16 -3.41 2.14
CA ILE A 168 -6.26 -2.42 2.20
C ILE A 168 -7.61 -3.00 1.75
N GLY A 169 -7.63 -4.04 0.93
CA GLY A 169 -8.83 -4.72 0.48
C GLY A 169 -9.41 -5.68 1.49
N PHE A 170 -8.69 -5.98 2.58
CA PHE A 170 -9.06 -6.97 3.56
C PHE A 170 -9.60 -6.33 4.85
N GLU A 171 -10.91 -6.45 5.08
CA GLU A 171 -11.63 -6.00 6.29
C GLU A 171 -11.46 -4.52 6.67
N HIS A 172 -10.93 -3.68 5.81
CA HIS A 172 -10.77 -2.26 6.08
C HIS A 172 -11.93 -1.46 5.44
N LYS A 173 -12.71 -0.81 6.28
CA LYS A 173 -13.83 0.02 5.83
C LYS A 173 -13.41 1.43 5.45
N HIS A 174 -12.48 1.99 6.20
CA HIS A 174 -11.97 3.34 6.01
C HIS A 174 -10.46 3.28 5.90
N VAL A 175 -9.94 3.61 4.73
CA VAL A 175 -8.50 3.52 4.43
C VAL A 175 -7.98 4.85 3.91
N LEU A 176 -6.90 5.32 4.51
CA LEU A 176 -6.01 6.31 3.90
C LEU A 176 -4.82 5.58 3.29
N LEU A 177 -4.77 5.51 1.97
CA LEU A 177 -3.66 4.94 1.24
C LEU A 177 -2.65 6.04 0.93
N ILE A 178 -1.43 5.86 1.40
CA ILE A 178 -0.30 6.74 1.13
C ILE A 178 0.67 6.02 0.21
N MET A 179 1.00 6.61 -0.92
CA MET A 179 1.89 6.00 -1.92
C MET A 179 3.04 6.94 -2.28
N ASP A 180 4.26 6.43 -2.13
CA ASP A 180 5.49 7.13 -2.50
C ASP A 180 6.09 6.52 -3.77
N GLU A 181 5.97 7.24 -4.89
CA GLU A 181 6.45 6.82 -6.23
C GLU A 181 5.97 5.42 -6.67
N PRO A 182 4.65 5.15 -6.69
CA PRO A 182 4.13 3.80 -6.93
C PRO A 182 4.33 3.29 -8.35
N THR A 183 4.56 4.16 -9.33
CA THR A 183 4.74 3.78 -10.74
C THR A 183 6.17 3.39 -11.10
N ASN A 184 7.13 3.64 -10.21
CA ASN A 184 8.50 3.20 -10.43
C ASN A 184 8.57 1.67 -10.58
N HIS A 185 9.29 1.20 -11.59
CA HIS A 185 9.42 -0.21 -11.96
C HIS A 185 8.15 -0.91 -12.44
N LEU A 186 7.12 -0.15 -12.82
CA LEU A 186 5.94 -0.65 -13.51
C LEU A 186 6.07 -0.37 -15.02
N ASP A 187 5.60 -1.31 -15.83
CA ASP A 187 5.41 -1.05 -17.26
C ASP A 187 4.09 -0.28 -17.52
N VAL A 188 3.87 0.09 -18.77
CA VAL A 188 2.70 0.91 -19.14
C VAL A 188 1.39 0.22 -18.79
N GLU A 189 1.27 -1.08 -19.05
CA GLU A 189 0.05 -1.84 -18.76
C GLU A 189 -0.24 -1.91 -17.26
N MET A 190 0.79 -2.08 -16.43
CA MET A 190 0.67 -2.07 -14.97
C MET A 190 0.26 -0.69 -14.45
N VAL A 191 0.83 0.38 -15.00
CA VAL A 191 0.46 1.77 -14.64
C VAL A 191 -1.00 2.04 -14.98
N GLU A 192 -1.45 1.72 -16.19
CA GLU A 192 -2.84 1.88 -16.62
C GLU A 192 -3.81 1.07 -15.74
N TRP A 193 -3.43 -0.16 -15.40
CA TRP A 193 -4.23 -0.97 -14.48
C TRP A 193 -4.31 -0.34 -13.09
N LEU A 194 -3.20 0.17 -12.55
CA LEU A 194 -3.17 0.82 -11.23
C LEU A 194 -4.03 2.09 -11.21
N GLU A 195 -3.96 2.92 -12.24
CA GLU A 195 -4.84 4.08 -12.42
C GLU A 195 -6.30 3.68 -12.34
N HIS A 196 -6.68 2.65 -13.10
CA HIS A 196 -8.04 2.16 -13.14
C HIS A 196 -8.49 1.59 -11.78
N TYR A 197 -7.61 0.81 -11.13
CA TYR A 197 -7.85 0.24 -9.81
C TYR A 197 -8.11 1.34 -8.77
N LEU A 198 -7.25 2.35 -8.69
CA LEU A 198 -7.38 3.45 -7.73
C LEU A 198 -8.60 4.35 -7.99
N ASN A 199 -9.06 4.43 -9.24
CA ASN A 199 -10.27 5.17 -9.59
C ASN A 199 -11.55 4.39 -9.30
N GLN A 200 -11.53 3.07 -9.43
CA GLN A 200 -12.69 2.21 -9.13
C GLN A 200 -12.89 1.99 -7.63
N GLU A 201 -11.79 1.78 -6.90
CA GLU A 201 -11.85 1.62 -5.45
C GLU A 201 -12.05 2.98 -4.79
N LYS A 202 -12.98 3.07 -3.88
CA LYS A 202 -13.27 4.30 -3.12
C LYS A 202 -12.23 4.49 -2.01
N VAL A 203 -10.97 4.63 -2.39
CA VAL A 203 -9.88 4.89 -1.44
C VAL A 203 -9.62 6.38 -1.30
N THR A 204 -9.32 6.79 -0.09
CA THR A 204 -8.72 8.10 0.18
C THR A 204 -7.22 7.98 -0.06
N LEU A 205 -6.67 8.84 -0.90
CA LEU A 205 -5.31 8.70 -1.41
C LEU A 205 -4.47 9.96 -1.16
N LEU A 206 -3.27 9.75 -0.65
CA LEU A 206 -2.20 10.74 -0.65
C LEU A 206 -1.03 10.19 -1.47
N LEU A 207 -0.75 10.83 -2.60
CA LEU A 207 0.20 10.36 -3.61
C LEU A 207 1.39 11.30 -3.72
N VAL A 208 2.59 10.75 -3.70
CA VAL A 208 3.83 11.43 -4.12
C VAL A 208 4.32 10.76 -5.39
N THR A 209 4.45 11.52 -6.47
CA THR A 209 4.98 11.02 -7.74
C THR A 209 5.55 12.13 -8.61
N HIS A 210 6.53 11.78 -9.44
CA HIS A 210 7.03 12.61 -10.55
C HIS A 210 6.33 12.30 -11.88
N ASP A 211 5.52 11.24 -11.93
CA ASP A 211 4.73 10.87 -13.09
C ASP A 211 3.47 11.73 -13.18
N ARG A 212 3.53 12.77 -14.01
CA ARG A 212 2.44 13.73 -14.17
C ARG A 212 1.19 13.12 -14.79
N TYR A 213 1.34 12.16 -15.70
CA TYR A 213 0.19 11.49 -16.32
C TYR A 213 -0.58 10.67 -15.30
N PHE A 214 0.14 9.94 -14.45
CA PHE A 214 -0.46 9.17 -13.36
C PHE A 214 -1.16 10.08 -12.35
N LEU A 215 -0.49 11.17 -11.96
CA LEU A 215 -1.06 12.17 -11.06
C LEU A 215 -2.37 12.76 -11.59
N ASP A 216 -2.38 13.20 -12.85
CA ASP A 216 -3.56 13.80 -13.49
C ASP A 216 -4.70 12.80 -13.67
N ALA A 217 -4.37 11.51 -13.86
CA ALA A 217 -5.36 10.44 -14.02
C ALA A 217 -6.04 10.04 -12.70
N VAL A 218 -5.39 10.21 -11.54
CA VAL A 218 -5.82 9.65 -10.26
C VAL A 218 -6.20 10.72 -9.25
N CYS A 219 -5.49 11.85 -9.20
CA CYS A 219 -5.66 12.87 -8.17
C CYS A 219 -6.56 14.02 -8.62
N GLU A 220 -7.36 14.53 -7.69
CA GLU A 220 -8.28 15.67 -7.89
C GLU A 220 -7.69 16.97 -7.38
N GLU A 221 -6.75 16.90 -6.42
CA GLU A 221 -6.09 18.04 -5.80
C GLU A 221 -4.58 17.88 -5.85
N ILE A 222 -3.89 19.01 -5.92
CA ILE A 222 -2.43 19.08 -5.84
C ILE A 222 -2.05 20.00 -4.68
N TRP A 223 -1.27 19.47 -3.76
CA TRP A 223 -0.67 20.24 -2.69
C TRP A 223 0.82 20.43 -2.95
N GLU A 224 1.30 21.64 -2.74
CA GLU A 224 2.71 21.97 -2.88
C GLU A 224 3.34 22.17 -1.50
N LEU A 225 4.44 21.47 -1.26
CA LEU A 225 5.25 21.64 -0.06
C LEU A 225 6.40 22.60 -0.40
N ASP A 226 6.25 23.86 -0.02
CA ASP A 226 7.29 24.87 -0.10
C ASP A 226 8.17 24.81 1.16
N GLY A 227 9.50 24.73 0.94
CA GLY A 227 10.50 24.70 2.00
C GLY A 227 11.08 26.05 2.34
#